data_3ff5ae663cb1d5390a3257565fb20309
#
_entry.id   3ff5ae663cb1d5390a3257565fb20309
#
_cell.length_a   1.000
_cell.length_b   1.000
_cell.length_c   1.000
_cell.angle_alpha   90.00
_cell.angle_beta   90.00
_cell.angle_gamma   90.00
#
_symmetry.space_group_name_H-M   'P 1'
#
loop_
_entity.id
_entity.type
_entity.pdbx_description
1 polymer ?
#
loop_
_entity_poly.entity_id
_entity_poly.type
_entity_poly.pdbx_seq_one_letter_code
_entity_poly.pdbx_strand_id
1 'polypeptide(L)'
;AFTGNSGVGKSSILNALIPGANIQTAEVSERLGRGKHTTRHVELYELESGSYIADTPGFASFEVEMMCTIPKERLQFDFSDFDKYIGSCRFSDCAHLKEPGCAVTQAVAAGEIGPSRYRSYTRLYEMCAQHKFWEK
;
A
#
# COMPACT_ATOMS: atom_id res chain seq x y z
N ALA A 1 -3.20 -6.19 -13.20
CA ALA A 1 -2.03 -6.82 -12.58
C ALA A 1 -2.30 -7.07 -11.10
N PHE A 2 -1.77 -8.17 -10.56
CA PHE A 2 -1.79 -8.43 -9.12
C PHE A 2 -0.46 -7.98 -8.51
N THR A 3 -0.52 -7.10 -7.53
CA THR A 3 0.66 -6.62 -6.79
C THR A 3 0.49 -6.93 -5.31
N GLY A 4 1.58 -7.06 -4.59
CA GLY A 4 1.57 -7.31 -3.15
C GLY A 4 2.78 -8.11 -2.69
N ASN A 5 2.93 -8.25 -1.39
CA ASN A 5 4.04 -8.98 -0.79
C ASN A 5 4.10 -10.45 -1.23
N SER A 6 5.27 -11.06 -1.10
CA SER A 6 5.41 -12.50 -1.33
C SER A 6 4.57 -13.29 -0.32
N GLY A 7 3.89 -14.35 -0.79
CA GLY A 7 3.10 -15.23 0.07
C GLY A 7 1.68 -14.73 0.42
N VAL A 8 1.23 -13.58 -0.10
CA VAL A 8 -0.16 -13.07 0.16
C VAL A 8 -1.24 -13.76 -0.66
N GLY A 9 -0.89 -14.75 -1.47
CA GLY A 9 -1.86 -15.56 -2.23
C GLY A 9 -2.14 -15.09 -3.65
N LYS A 10 -1.31 -14.22 -4.25
CA LYS A 10 -1.48 -13.76 -5.65
C LYS A 10 -1.60 -14.92 -6.63
N SER A 11 -0.61 -15.81 -6.64
CA SER A 11 -0.58 -16.97 -7.52
C SER A 11 -1.70 -17.98 -7.22
N SER A 12 -2.16 -18.07 -5.97
CA SER A 12 -3.32 -18.89 -5.60
C SER A 12 -4.61 -18.36 -6.19
N ILE A 13 -4.79 -17.03 -6.18
CA ILE A 13 -5.94 -16.38 -6.82
C ILE A 13 -5.90 -16.60 -8.34
N LEU A 14 -4.73 -16.46 -8.96
CA LEU A 14 -4.55 -16.71 -10.39
C LEU A 14 -4.90 -18.13 -10.77
N ASN A 15 -4.45 -19.12 -10.01
CA ASN A 15 -4.80 -20.53 -10.23
C ASN A 15 -6.33 -20.79 -10.11
N ALA A 16 -7.02 -20.01 -9.28
CA ALA A 16 -8.47 -20.12 -9.18
C ALA A 16 -9.21 -19.45 -10.34
N LEU A 17 -8.62 -18.42 -10.95
CA LEU A 17 -9.22 -17.67 -12.06
C LEU A 17 -8.92 -18.25 -13.42
N ILE A 18 -7.79 -18.95 -13.57
CA ILE A 18 -7.29 -19.48 -14.84
C ILE A 18 -7.17 -21.00 -14.73
N PRO A 19 -8.18 -21.78 -15.14
CA PRO A 19 -8.12 -23.24 -15.12
C PRO A 19 -6.92 -23.75 -15.92
N GLY A 20 -6.05 -24.54 -15.27
CA GLY A 20 -4.87 -25.13 -15.91
C GLY A 20 -3.60 -24.28 -15.90
N ALA A 21 -3.60 -23.09 -15.30
CA ALA A 21 -2.39 -22.24 -15.23
C ALA A 21 -1.23 -22.88 -14.45
N ASN A 22 -1.52 -23.75 -13.47
CA ASN A 22 -0.51 -24.48 -12.65
C ASN A 22 0.64 -23.59 -12.14
N ILE A 23 0.33 -22.36 -11.76
CA ILE A 23 1.31 -21.41 -11.22
C ILE A 23 1.83 -21.95 -9.90
N GLN A 24 3.15 -22.03 -9.75
CA GLN A 24 3.77 -22.53 -8.51
C GLN A 24 3.39 -21.64 -7.33
N THR A 25 2.72 -22.22 -6.34
CA THR A 25 2.45 -21.58 -5.06
C THR A 25 3.41 -22.15 -4.01
N ALA A 26 4.03 -21.30 -3.20
CA ALA A 26 4.84 -21.76 -2.08
C ALA A 26 4.04 -21.64 -0.78
N GLU A 27 4.24 -22.62 0.11
CA GLU A 27 3.76 -22.50 1.49
C GLU A 27 4.46 -21.35 2.21
N VAL A 28 3.69 -20.57 2.95
CA VAL A 28 4.22 -19.49 3.79
C VAL A 28 4.99 -20.14 4.95
N SER A 29 6.29 -19.87 5.03
CA SER A 29 7.08 -20.33 6.18
C SER A 29 6.70 -19.54 7.42
N GLU A 30 6.01 -20.17 8.36
CA GLU A 30 5.60 -19.56 9.63
C GLU A 30 6.78 -19.04 10.49
N ARG A 31 7.98 -19.60 10.30
CA ARG A 31 9.16 -19.26 11.12
C ARG A 31 9.83 -17.94 10.77
N LEU A 32 9.65 -17.40 9.56
CA LEU A 32 10.38 -16.21 9.10
C LEU A 32 9.47 -15.04 8.71
N GLY A 33 8.14 -15.21 8.70
CA GLY A 33 7.20 -14.15 8.28
C GLY A 33 7.42 -13.66 6.84
N ARG A 34 8.31 -14.30 6.08
CA ARG A 34 8.64 -13.98 4.69
C ARG A 34 8.29 -15.18 3.82
N GLY A 35 7.37 -15.00 2.90
CA GLY A 35 7.09 -15.98 1.85
C GLY A 35 8.33 -16.19 0.97
N LYS A 36 8.55 -17.42 0.51
CA LYS A 36 9.59 -17.71 -0.49
C LYS A 36 9.17 -17.04 -1.80
N HIS A 37 10.07 -16.25 -2.41
CA HIS A 37 9.83 -15.71 -3.75
C HIS A 37 9.67 -16.85 -4.75
N THR A 38 8.45 -17.06 -5.21
CA THR A 38 8.10 -18.11 -6.18
C THR A 38 8.15 -17.58 -7.60
N THR A 39 7.63 -16.40 -7.83
CA THR A 39 7.59 -15.75 -9.14
C THR A 39 8.84 -14.87 -9.30
N ARG A 40 9.67 -15.17 -10.32
CA ARG A 40 10.91 -14.42 -10.60
C ARG A 40 10.79 -13.48 -11.79
N HIS A 41 9.80 -13.71 -12.65
CA HIS A 41 9.56 -12.95 -13.88
C HIS A 41 8.11 -12.47 -13.89
N VAL A 42 7.83 -11.44 -14.66
CA VAL A 42 6.46 -11.04 -14.95
C VAL A 42 5.94 -11.99 -16.04
N GLU A 43 4.84 -12.66 -15.76
CA GLU A 43 4.16 -13.54 -16.70
C GLU A 43 2.78 -12.99 -17.03
N LEU A 44 2.41 -13.04 -18.30
CA LEU A 44 1.10 -12.62 -18.78
C LEU A 44 0.26 -13.84 -19.13
N TYR A 45 -0.91 -13.93 -18.52
CA TYR A 45 -1.89 -14.98 -18.78
C TYR A 45 -3.08 -14.41 -19.51
N GLU A 46 -3.42 -15.00 -20.64
CA GLU A 46 -4.62 -14.64 -21.40
C GLU A 46 -5.84 -15.34 -20.80
N LEU A 47 -6.92 -14.57 -20.65
CA LEU A 47 -8.22 -15.08 -20.23
C LEU A 47 -9.09 -15.37 -21.45
N GLU A 48 -10.10 -16.24 -21.30
CA GLU A 48 -11.08 -16.56 -22.37
C GLU A 48 -11.79 -15.32 -22.92
N SER A 49 -11.86 -14.23 -22.15
CA SER A 49 -12.41 -12.95 -22.57
C SER A 49 -11.50 -12.13 -23.49
N GLY A 50 -10.30 -12.62 -23.82
CA GLY A 50 -9.25 -11.85 -24.51
C GLY A 50 -8.56 -10.80 -23.65
N SER A 51 -8.81 -10.80 -22.34
CA SER A 51 -8.13 -9.97 -21.37
C SER A 51 -6.85 -10.64 -20.87
N TYR A 52 -5.89 -9.84 -20.36
CA TYR A 52 -4.64 -10.37 -19.85
C TYR A 52 -4.49 -10.05 -18.35
N ILE A 53 -3.99 -11.03 -17.59
CA ILE A 53 -3.59 -10.86 -16.21
C ILE A 53 -2.07 -11.01 -16.11
N ALA A 54 -1.41 -10.04 -15.47
CA ALA A 54 0.01 -10.12 -15.17
C ALA A 54 0.23 -10.69 -13.76
N ASP A 55 0.96 -11.80 -13.64
CA ASP A 55 1.57 -12.22 -12.38
C ASP A 55 2.91 -11.53 -12.23
N THR A 56 3.06 -10.78 -11.16
CA THR A 56 4.28 -10.04 -10.86
C THR A 56 5.00 -10.64 -9.67
N PRO A 57 6.35 -10.60 -9.65
CA PRO A 57 7.10 -10.98 -8.45
C PRO A 57 6.55 -10.25 -7.22
N GLY A 58 6.40 -10.98 -6.11
CA GLY A 58 6.05 -10.34 -4.86
C GLY A 58 7.15 -9.37 -4.45
N PHE A 59 6.82 -8.10 -4.35
CA PHE A 59 7.72 -7.13 -3.75
C PHE A 59 7.77 -7.42 -2.24
N ALA A 60 8.81 -8.16 -1.82
CA ALA A 60 9.14 -8.25 -0.42
C ALA A 60 9.59 -6.86 0.01
N SER A 61 8.73 -6.17 0.72
CA SER A 61 9.00 -4.84 1.25
C SER A 61 9.87 -4.01 0.28
N PHE A 62 9.26 -3.21 -0.58
CA PHE A 62 9.88 -1.93 -0.84
C PHE A 62 10.24 -1.45 0.55
N GLU A 63 11.53 -1.34 0.82
CA GLU A 63 11.99 -0.81 2.09
C GLU A 63 11.36 0.56 2.19
N VAL A 64 10.31 0.66 3.00
CA VAL A 64 9.57 1.92 3.20
C VAL A 64 10.55 2.99 3.70
N GLU A 65 11.67 2.55 4.30
CA GLU A 65 12.82 3.38 4.63
C GLU A 65 13.43 4.10 3.41
N MET A 66 13.45 3.50 2.22
CA MET A 66 13.85 4.18 0.99
C MET A 66 12.77 5.13 0.44
N MET A 67 11.51 4.93 0.81
CA MET A 67 10.40 5.81 0.41
C MET A 67 10.28 7.06 1.28
N CYS A 68 10.91 7.11 2.46
CA CYS A 68 10.93 8.30 3.31
C CYS A 68 11.84 9.42 2.76
N THR A 69 11.97 9.54 1.43
CA THR A 69 12.50 10.74 0.77
C THR A 69 11.46 11.86 0.68
N ILE A 70 10.21 11.57 1.01
CA ILE A 70 9.12 12.56 0.99
C ILE A 70 9.07 13.22 2.36
N PRO A 71 9.17 14.56 2.44
CA PRO A 71 8.92 15.29 3.68
C PRO A 71 7.51 14.95 4.22
N LYS A 72 7.41 14.67 5.51
CA LYS A 72 6.14 14.28 6.15
C LYS A 72 5.00 15.29 5.88
N GLU A 73 5.34 16.56 5.73
CA GLU A 73 4.39 17.64 5.43
C GLU A 73 3.78 17.50 4.03
N ARG A 74 4.48 16.83 3.10
CA ARG A 74 3.99 16.59 1.74
C ARG A 74 3.19 15.32 1.60
N LEU A 75 3.32 14.39 2.54
CA LEU A 75 2.67 13.08 2.47
C LEU A 75 1.14 13.17 2.29
N GLN A 76 0.50 14.20 2.84
CA GLN A 76 -0.94 14.43 2.70
C GLN A 76 -1.39 14.55 1.24
N PHE A 77 -0.55 15.06 0.35
CA PHE A 77 -0.85 15.25 -1.08
C PHE A 77 -0.70 13.97 -1.91
N ASP A 78 -0.11 12.92 -1.34
CA ASP A 78 0.02 11.60 -1.97
C ASP A 78 -1.19 10.70 -1.65
N PHE A 79 -2.14 11.20 -0.85
CA PHE A 79 -3.37 10.54 -0.50
C PHE A 79 -4.55 11.23 -1.18
N SER A 80 -4.91 10.80 -2.37
CA SER A 80 -6.01 11.39 -3.16
C SER A 80 -7.36 11.44 -2.43
N ASP A 81 -7.56 10.53 -1.45
CA ASP A 81 -8.74 10.55 -0.58
C ASP A 81 -8.81 11.84 0.29
N PHE A 82 -7.68 12.52 0.48
CA PHE A 82 -7.59 13.73 1.32
C PHE A 82 -7.80 15.03 0.55
N ASP A 83 -7.70 15.01 -0.79
CA ASP A 83 -7.73 16.20 -1.65
C ASP A 83 -8.91 17.16 -1.35
N LYS A 84 -10.08 16.61 -1.06
CA LYS A 84 -11.30 17.37 -0.77
C LYS A 84 -11.25 18.09 0.58
N TYR A 85 -10.38 17.67 1.48
CA TYR A 85 -10.34 18.10 2.88
C TYR A 85 -9.11 18.92 3.21
N ILE A 86 -8.05 18.83 2.38
CA ILE A 86 -6.84 19.64 2.52
C ILE A 86 -7.22 21.12 2.40
N GLY A 87 -6.75 21.91 3.37
CA GLY A 87 -7.09 23.33 3.46
C GLY A 87 -8.41 23.65 4.17
N SER A 88 -9.23 22.64 4.50
CA SER A 88 -10.50 22.82 5.24
C SER A 88 -10.35 22.58 6.74
N CYS A 89 -9.16 22.28 7.22
CA CYS A 89 -8.86 22.08 8.63
C CYS A 89 -8.80 23.42 9.38
N ARG A 90 -9.01 23.37 10.70
CA ARG A 90 -8.89 24.56 11.55
C ARG A 90 -7.49 25.18 11.52
N PHE A 91 -6.44 24.36 11.33
CA PHE A 91 -5.05 24.79 11.29
C PHE A 91 -4.50 24.60 9.88
N SER A 92 -3.75 25.57 9.39
CA SER A 92 -3.14 25.55 8.05
C SER A 92 -2.02 24.51 7.91
N ASP A 93 -1.36 24.16 9.01
CA ASP A 93 -0.26 23.20 9.12
C ASP A 93 -0.72 21.86 9.72
N CYS A 94 -2.00 21.54 9.58
CA CYS A 94 -2.59 20.32 10.11
C CYS A 94 -1.91 19.07 9.56
N ALA A 95 -1.41 18.23 10.46
CA ALA A 95 -0.82 16.94 10.11
C ALA A 95 -1.88 15.82 9.96
N HIS A 96 -3.15 16.12 10.18
CA HIS A 96 -4.29 15.19 10.10
C HIS A 96 -4.20 14.00 11.05
N LEU A 97 -3.57 14.17 12.22
CA LEU A 97 -3.42 13.11 13.22
C LEU A 97 -4.42 13.25 14.37
N LYS A 98 -4.22 14.25 15.21
CA LYS A 98 -5.01 14.47 16.44
C LYS A 98 -5.49 15.91 16.61
N GLU A 99 -5.27 16.75 15.62
CA GLU A 99 -5.61 18.17 15.70
C GLU A 99 -7.12 18.37 15.80
N PRO A 100 -7.59 19.20 16.74
CA PRO A 100 -9.00 19.51 16.87
C PRO A 100 -9.50 20.32 15.66
N GLY A 101 -10.62 19.90 15.10
CA GLY A 101 -11.18 20.53 13.90
C GLY A 101 -10.46 20.12 12.60
N CYS A 102 -9.84 18.95 12.59
CA CYS A 102 -9.27 18.36 11.37
C CYS A 102 -10.38 17.81 10.47
N ALA A 103 -10.46 18.32 9.23
CA ALA A 103 -11.47 17.89 8.26
C ALA A 103 -11.26 16.42 7.83
N VAL A 104 -10.00 15.96 7.72
CA VAL A 104 -9.68 14.57 7.37
C VAL A 104 -10.16 13.58 8.44
N THR A 105 -9.89 13.86 9.73
CA THR A 105 -10.35 12.98 10.81
C THR A 105 -11.87 12.97 10.94
N GLN A 106 -12.54 14.07 10.64
CA GLN A 106 -14.01 14.13 10.56
C GLN A 106 -14.54 13.30 9.41
N ALA A 107 -13.91 13.37 8.23
CA ALA A 107 -14.27 12.54 7.07
C ALA A 107 -14.07 11.04 7.34
N VAL A 108 -13.03 10.66 8.09
CA VAL A 108 -12.85 9.26 8.53
C VAL A 108 -13.99 8.84 9.47
N ALA A 109 -14.35 9.69 10.42
CA ALA A 109 -15.48 9.42 11.35
C ALA A 109 -16.82 9.33 10.62
N ALA A 110 -17.01 10.10 9.55
CA ALA A 110 -18.19 10.04 8.69
C ALA A 110 -18.20 8.85 7.71
N GLY A 111 -17.08 8.10 7.62
CA GLY A 111 -16.95 6.97 6.68
C GLY A 111 -16.66 7.37 5.25
N GLU A 112 -16.37 8.64 4.97
CA GLU A 112 -16.01 9.15 3.64
C GLU A 112 -14.57 8.79 3.26
N ILE A 113 -13.69 8.64 4.26
CA ILE A 113 -12.35 8.07 4.12
C ILE A 113 -12.29 6.74 4.85
N GLY A 114 -11.82 5.70 4.16
CA GLY A 114 -11.71 4.37 4.74
C GLY A 114 -10.75 4.33 5.95
N PRO A 115 -11.14 3.73 7.09
CA PRO A 115 -10.28 3.66 8.27
C PRO A 115 -8.94 2.97 8.03
N SER A 116 -8.88 1.99 7.12
CA SER A 116 -7.64 1.31 6.75
C SER A 116 -6.70 2.25 6.00
N ARG A 117 -7.24 3.09 5.13
CA ARG A 117 -6.51 4.10 4.37
C ARG A 117 -5.90 5.14 5.29
N TYR A 118 -6.69 5.63 6.25
CA TYR A 118 -6.22 6.57 7.26
C TYR A 118 -5.13 5.95 8.17
N ARG A 119 -5.27 4.68 8.59
CA ARG A 119 -4.19 3.99 9.33
C ARG A 119 -2.90 3.89 8.53
N SER A 120 -2.98 3.66 7.22
CA SER A 120 -1.80 3.67 6.35
C SER A 120 -1.11 5.03 6.32
N TYR A 121 -1.90 6.12 6.24
CA TYR A 121 -1.38 7.48 6.31
C TYR A 121 -0.66 7.75 7.63
N THR A 122 -1.29 7.47 8.77
CA THR A 122 -0.70 7.74 10.09
C THR A 122 0.61 6.98 10.29
N ARG A 123 0.64 5.71 9.86
CA ARG A 123 1.87 4.90 9.93
C ARG A 123 2.99 5.48 9.07
N LEU A 124 2.70 5.85 7.83
CA LEU A 124 3.69 6.45 6.93
C LEU A 124 4.17 7.80 7.45
N TYR A 125 3.27 8.63 7.99
CA TYR A 125 3.63 9.91 8.58
C TYR A 125 4.61 9.74 9.75
N GLU A 126 4.36 8.80 10.64
CA GLU A 126 5.26 8.46 11.76
C GLU A 126 6.63 8.00 11.26
N MET A 127 6.68 7.15 10.23
CA MET A 127 7.93 6.69 9.62
C MET A 127 8.70 7.86 9.00
N CYS A 128 8.05 8.71 8.22
CA CYS A 128 8.67 9.90 7.64
C CYS A 128 9.13 10.90 8.71
N ALA A 129 8.41 11.02 9.83
CA ALA A 129 8.79 11.89 10.95
C ALA A 129 10.05 11.42 11.68
N GLN A 130 10.37 10.12 11.66
CA GLN A 130 11.60 9.57 12.23
C GLN A 130 12.82 9.81 11.34
N HIS A 131 12.61 10.07 10.04
CA HIS A 131 13.68 10.29 9.08
C HIS A 131 14.12 11.76 9.12
N LYS A 132 15.35 11.99 9.58
CA LYS A 132 15.93 13.34 9.62
C LYS A 132 16.57 13.65 8.28
N PHE A 133 15.92 14.46 7.45
CA PHE A 133 16.39 14.84 6.11
C PHE A 133 17.69 15.67 6.08
N TRP A 134 18.14 16.18 7.24
CA TRP A 134 19.35 17.03 7.35
C TRP A 134 20.59 16.30 7.84
N GLU A 135 20.51 15.03 8.17
CA GLU A 135 21.67 14.19 8.49
C GLU A 135 22.18 13.55 7.19
N LYS A 136 23.01 14.29 6.44
CA LYS A 136 23.86 13.79 5.36
C LYS A 136 25.30 13.82 5.79
#